data_b574794ec589c6400ff03d4915786552
#
_entry.id   b574794ec589c6400ff03d4915786552
#
_cell.length_a   1.000
_cell.length_b   1.000
_cell.length_c   1.000
_cell.angle_alpha   90.00
_cell.angle_beta   90.00
_cell.angle_gamma   90.00
#
_symmetry.space_group_name_H-M   'P 1'
#
loop_
_entity.id
_entity.type
_entity.pdbx_description
1 polymer ?
#
loop_
_entity_poly.entity_id
_entity_poly.type
_entity_poly.pdbx_seq_one_letter_code
_entity_poly.pdbx_strand_id
1 'polypeptide(L)'
;MTGVQTCALPICEEHHRIAVEAVPEILEVEERMSSAGLATIKALGMGAADAKEYIKKLSKINLSAQAQRKLLLKNGGFPVDWLDVRYSCKKCEDKGYVNGLMCDCFKELLTSIEYEKLCSKLPVNDCRFENFKLDYYPDGGGTSPRKRMESVLNYCKTYAVDFNRKSSSLLLYGHTGLGKTHLSLAIAGRVVEAGYGVIYSSAQNLFNKLEKEKFGRSDGNTEENILNCDLLIIDDLGAEFTTQFTISSLYNIVNSRGLEDKSTIISTNLSPEQLLSTYSERIASRILNNYTLLRFDGTDIRQIKTR
;
A
#
# COMPACT_ATOMS: atom_id res chain seq x y z
N MET A 1 -18.29 -11.37 -7.89
CA MET A 1 -17.77 -11.74 -6.54
C MET A 1 -16.60 -12.66 -6.73
N THR A 2 -15.43 -12.13 -7.02
CA THR A 2 -14.19 -12.89 -7.07
C THR A 2 -13.63 -12.88 -5.65
N GLY A 3 -13.70 -14.06 -4.99
CA GLY A 3 -13.16 -14.24 -3.66
C GLY A 3 -11.69 -13.84 -3.63
N VAL A 4 -11.30 -13.15 -2.57
CA VAL A 4 -9.89 -12.91 -2.23
C VAL A 4 -9.23 -14.29 -2.16
N GLN A 5 -8.47 -14.65 -3.19
CA GLN A 5 -7.60 -15.83 -3.14
C GLN A 5 -6.52 -15.53 -2.12
N THR A 6 -6.74 -16.00 -0.90
CA THR A 6 -5.68 -16.02 0.10
C THR A 6 -4.59 -16.97 -0.39
N CYS A 7 -3.32 -16.57 -0.29
CA CYS A 7 -2.18 -17.42 -0.68
C CYS A 7 -2.14 -18.76 0.08
N ALA A 8 -2.96 -18.92 1.11
CA ALA A 8 -3.08 -20.15 1.91
C ALA A 8 -3.82 -21.29 1.20
N LEU A 9 -4.80 -20.98 0.32
CA LEU A 9 -5.60 -22.01 -0.36
C LEU A 9 -4.79 -22.93 -1.26
N PRO A 10 -3.93 -22.43 -2.18
CA PRO A 10 -3.11 -23.30 -3.03
C PRO A 10 -2.11 -24.17 -2.24
N ILE A 11 -1.55 -23.63 -1.15
CA ILE A 11 -0.62 -24.37 -0.28
C ILE A 11 -1.35 -25.47 0.49
N CYS A 12 -2.56 -25.21 0.97
CA CYS A 12 -3.38 -26.21 1.67
C CYS A 12 -3.81 -27.34 0.72
N GLU A 13 -4.19 -27.03 -0.52
CA GLU A 13 -4.56 -28.03 -1.52
C GLU A 13 -3.38 -28.90 -1.91
N GLU A 14 -2.20 -28.34 -2.10
CA GLU A 14 -1.00 -29.07 -2.41
C GLU A 14 -0.54 -29.94 -1.23
N HIS A 15 -0.56 -29.43 0.00
CA HIS A 15 -0.26 -30.21 1.21
C HIS A 15 -1.23 -31.38 1.38
N HIS A 16 -2.52 -31.16 1.10
CA HIS A 16 -3.54 -32.19 1.16
C HIS A 16 -3.28 -33.27 0.12
N ARG A 17 -2.99 -32.91 -1.14
CA ARG A 17 -2.68 -33.85 -2.22
C ARG A 17 -1.48 -34.73 -1.86
N ILE A 18 -0.39 -34.12 -1.37
CA ILE A 18 0.83 -34.86 -0.98
C ILE A 18 0.54 -35.82 0.18
N ALA A 19 -0.22 -35.38 1.19
CA ALA A 19 -0.55 -36.21 2.34
C ALA A 19 -1.45 -37.40 1.97
N VAL A 20 -2.43 -37.19 1.10
CA VAL A 20 -3.36 -38.26 0.64
C VAL A 20 -2.67 -39.24 -0.28
N GLU A 21 -1.76 -38.78 -1.15
CA GLU A 21 -0.95 -39.69 -1.99
C GLU A 21 -0.06 -40.61 -1.15
N ALA A 22 0.49 -40.11 -0.03
CA ALA A 22 1.34 -40.89 0.85
C ALA A 22 0.56 -41.76 1.85
N VAL A 23 -0.62 -41.29 2.30
CA VAL A 23 -1.43 -41.93 3.35
C VAL A 23 -2.93 -41.84 2.94
N PRO A 24 -3.41 -42.73 2.06
CA PRO A 24 -4.80 -42.68 1.54
C PRO A 24 -5.90 -42.78 2.62
N GLU A 25 -5.61 -43.37 3.77
CA GLU A 25 -6.52 -43.51 4.90
C GLU A 25 -6.97 -42.15 5.49
N ILE A 26 -6.27 -41.08 5.15
CA ILE A 26 -6.65 -39.70 5.52
C ILE A 26 -8.02 -39.37 4.95
N LEU A 27 -8.34 -39.77 3.71
CA LEU A 27 -9.63 -39.51 3.08
C LEU A 27 -10.80 -40.09 3.85
N GLU A 28 -10.68 -41.35 4.34
CA GLU A 28 -11.75 -41.99 5.12
C GLU A 28 -12.02 -41.26 6.44
N VAL A 29 -10.97 -40.73 7.04
CA VAL A 29 -11.09 -39.96 8.28
C VAL A 29 -11.74 -38.60 8.01
N GLU A 30 -11.42 -37.96 6.91
CA GLU A 30 -12.00 -36.67 6.51
C GLU A 30 -13.46 -36.80 6.08
N GLU A 31 -13.85 -37.87 5.42
CA GLU A 31 -15.25 -38.19 5.14
C GLU A 31 -16.08 -38.33 6.44
N ARG A 32 -15.53 -38.99 7.47
CA ARG A 32 -16.17 -39.08 8.76
C ARG A 32 -16.31 -37.74 9.47
N MET A 33 -15.28 -36.88 9.37
CA MET A 33 -15.32 -35.51 9.92
C MET A 33 -16.38 -34.68 9.18
N SER A 34 -16.44 -34.75 7.87
CA SER A 34 -17.39 -34.04 7.01
C SER A 34 -18.82 -34.48 7.29
N SER A 35 -19.05 -35.81 7.39
CA SER A 35 -20.36 -36.39 7.72
C SER A 35 -20.85 -35.96 9.09
N ALA A 36 -19.98 -35.92 10.11
CA ALA A 36 -20.31 -35.41 11.44
C ALA A 36 -20.66 -33.90 11.41
N GLY A 37 -19.99 -33.11 10.57
CA GLY A 37 -20.31 -31.70 10.37
C GLY A 37 -21.69 -31.49 9.77
N LEU A 38 -22.03 -32.23 8.70
CA LEU A 38 -23.35 -32.17 8.05
C LEU A 38 -24.47 -32.64 8.98
N ALA A 39 -24.22 -33.69 9.79
CA ALA A 39 -25.17 -34.16 10.78
C ALA A 39 -25.45 -33.13 11.90
N THR A 40 -24.50 -32.28 12.23
CA THR A 40 -24.70 -31.17 13.19
C THR A 40 -25.70 -30.15 12.64
N ILE A 41 -25.73 -29.87 11.35
CA ILE A 41 -26.73 -28.98 10.73
C ILE A 41 -28.15 -29.59 10.84
N LYS A 42 -28.27 -30.90 10.64
CA LYS A 42 -29.56 -31.60 10.79
C LYS A 42 -30.08 -31.54 12.22
N ALA A 43 -29.19 -31.49 13.22
CA ALA A 43 -29.58 -31.40 14.64
C ALA A 43 -30.28 -30.07 14.97
N LEU A 44 -30.09 -29.01 14.20
CA LEU A 44 -30.77 -27.71 14.40
C LEU A 44 -32.30 -27.80 14.21
N GLY A 45 -32.80 -28.83 13.52
CA GLY A 45 -34.22 -29.10 13.36
C GLY A 45 -34.83 -30.00 14.44
N MET A 46 -34.06 -30.45 15.45
CA MET A 46 -34.51 -31.34 16.52
C MET A 46 -34.92 -30.57 17.78
N GLY A 47 -35.67 -31.22 18.69
CA GLY A 47 -35.98 -30.63 20.00
C GLY A 47 -34.72 -30.35 20.82
N ALA A 48 -34.74 -29.28 21.63
CA ALA A 48 -33.52 -28.73 22.26
C ALA A 48 -32.76 -29.75 23.16
N ALA A 49 -33.43 -30.67 23.82
CA ALA A 49 -32.81 -31.71 24.67
C ALA A 49 -32.09 -32.77 23.80
N ASP A 50 -32.78 -33.28 22.78
CA ASP A 50 -32.28 -34.31 21.89
C ASP A 50 -31.14 -33.79 21.03
N ALA A 51 -31.24 -32.52 20.55
CA ALA A 51 -30.18 -31.83 19.81
C ALA A 51 -28.89 -31.74 20.62
N LYS A 52 -28.95 -31.41 21.90
CA LYS A 52 -27.78 -31.28 22.77
C LYS A 52 -27.04 -32.61 22.96
N GLU A 53 -27.74 -33.69 23.19
CA GLU A 53 -27.14 -35.02 23.33
C GLU A 53 -26.56 -35.51 22.00
N TYR A 54 -27.27 -35.29 20.90
CA TYR A 54 -26.84 -35.66 19.56
C TYR A 54 -25.57 -34.87 19.14
N ILE A 55 -25.53 -33.57 19.34
CA ILE A 55 -24.34 -32.74 19.08
C ILE A 55 -23.15 -33.20 19.95
N LYS A 56 -23.37 -33.59 21.21
CA LYS A 56 -22.32 -34.13 22.08
C LYS A 56 -21.73 -35.45 21.55
N LYS A 57 -22.55 -36.33 20.98
CA LYS A 57 -22.10 -37.56 20.32
C LYS A 57 -21.28 -37.24 19.05
N LEU A 58 -21.78 -36.34 18.19
CA LEU A 58 -21.08 -35.90 16.99
C LEU A 58 -19.73 -35.23 17.28
N SER A 59 -19.67 -34.41 18.34
CA SER A 59 -18.43 -33.78 18.81
C SER A 59 -17.39 -34.82 19.22
N LYS A 60 -17.78 -35.90 19.95
CA LYS A 60 -16.85 -36.98 20.29
C LYS A 60 -16.32 -37.71 19.05
N ILE A 61 -17.19 -37.99 18.07
CA ILE A 61 -16.80 -38.65 16.82
C ILE A 61 -15.80 -37.76 16.07
N ASN A 62 -16.10 -36.47 15.95
CA ASN A 62 -15.20 -35.51 15.24
C ASN A 62 -13.86 -35.38 15.95
N LEU A 63 -13.82 -35.25 17.29
CA LEU A 63 -12.56 -35.19 18.05
C LEU A 63 -11.72 -36.47 17.87
N SER A 64 -12.38 -37.64 17.89
CA SER A 64 -11.71 -38.93 17.64
C SER A 64 -11.13 -38.99 16.22
N ALA A 65 -11.87 -38.52 15.21
CA ALA A 65 -11.42 -38.48 13.84
C ALA A 65 -10.24 -37.50 13.65
N GLN A 66 -10.29 -36.31 14.27
CA GLN A 66 -9.17 -35.37 14.28
C GLN A 66 -7.91 -35.96 14.92
N ALA A 67 -8.03 -36.68 16.04
CA ALA A 67 -6.91 -37.34 16.68
C ALA A 67 -6.31 -38.45 15.77
N GLN A 68 -7.18 -39.20 15.08
CA GLN A 68 -6.75 -40.22 14.13
C GLN A 68 -6.03 -39.62 12.91
N ARG A 69 -6.55 -38.49 12.36
CA ARG A 69 -5.88 -37.77 11.27
C ARG A 69 -4.46 -37.35 11.67
N LYS A 70 -4.31 -36.77 12.86
CA LYS A 70 -2.98 -36.39 13.38
C LYS A 70 -2.03 -37.56 13.52
N LEU A 71 -2.54 -38.72 13.95
CA LEU A 71 -1.73 -39.94 14.09
C LEU A 71 -1.30 -40.48 12.71
N LEU A 72 -2.20 -40.48 11.72
CA LEU A 72 -1.90 -40.88 10.36
C LEU A 72 -0.84 -39.99 9.72
N LEU A 73 -0.95 -38.67 9.87
CA LEU A 73 0.06 -37.71 9.41
C LEU A 73 1.43 -38.01 10.04
N LYS A 74 1.47 -38.19 11.36
CA LYS A 74 2.71 -38.51 12.06
C LYS A 74 3.35 -39.80 11.58
N ASN A 75 2.54 -40.85 11.37
CA ASN A 75 3.00 -42.15 10.88
C ASN A 75 3.49 -42.07 9.42
N GLY A 76 2.89 -41.19 8.63
CA GLY A 76 3.32 -40.89 7.25
C GLY A 76 4.54 -39.96 7.16
N GLY A 77 5.13 -39.56 8.29
CA GLY A 77 6.30 -38.68 8.32
C GLY A 77 5.99 -37.20 8.16
N PHE A 78 4.72 -36.78 8.27
CA PHE A 78 4.31 -35.40 8.18
C PHE A 78 4.19 -34.75 9.56
N PRO A 79 4.36 -33.42 9.68
CA PRO A 79 4.00 -32.67 10.89
C PRO A 79 2.52 -32.87 11.22
N VAL A 80 2.16 -32.90 12.51
CA VAL A 80 0.78 -33.11 12.95
C VAL A 80 -0.18 -31.99 12.55
N ASP A 81 0.36 -30.80 12.23
CA ASP A 81 -0.33 -29.61 11.76
C ASP A 81 -0.18 -29.39 10.24
N TRP A 82 0.27 -30.40 9.48
CA TRP A 82 0.53 -30.30 8.04
C TRP A 82 -0.70 -29.90 7.22
N LEU A 83 -1.86 -30.36 7.63
CA LEU A 83 -3.16 -30.07 6.99
C LEU A 83 -3.92 -28.94 7.71
N ASP A 84 -3.34 -28.30 8.70
CA ASP A 84 -4.00 -27.20 9.39
C ASP A 84 -3.87 -25.92 8.55
N VAL A 85 -5.00 -25.20 8.42
CA VAL A 85 -5.05 -23.95 7.65
C VAL A 85 -4.19 -22.89 8.35
N ARG A 86 -3.22 -22.35 7.63
CA ARG A 86 -2.38 -21.24 8.11
C ARG A 86 -2.95 -19.93 7.62
N TYR A 87 -3.59 -19.19 8.50
CA TYR A 87 -4.13 -17.90 8.20
C TYR A 87 -3.03 -16.82 8.22
N SER A 88 -3.04 -15.94 7.21
CA SER A 88 -2.18 -14.74 7.18
C SER A 88 -2.60 -13.76 8.27
N CYS A 89 -3.90 -13.60 8.48
CA CYS A 89 -4.46 -12.80 9.56
C CYS A 89 -5.11 -13.68 10.63
N LYS A 90 -4.47 -13.76 11.79
CA LYS A 90 -4.99 -14.52 12.93
C LYS A 90 -6.26 -13.92 13.55
N LYS A 91 -6.56 -12.62 13.34
CA LYS A 91 -7.73 -11.94 13.89
C LYS A 91 -9.03 -12.34 13.19
N CYS A 92 -9.02 -12.37 11.86
CA CYS A 92 -10.22 -12.66 11.06
C CYS A 92 -10.14 -14.00 10.35
N GLU A 93 -9.05 -14.76 10.49
CA GLU A 93 -8.83 -16.03 9.79
C GLU A 93 -9.04 -15.86 8.27
N ASP A 94 -8.46 -14.80 7.71
CA ASP A 94 -8.53 -14.38 6.30
C ASP A 94 -9.95 -14.14 5.76
N LYS A 95 -10.95 -14.04 6.63
CA LYS A 95 -12.35 -13.73 6.27
C LYS A 95 -12.57 -12.24 5.96
N GLY A 96 -11.63 -11.38 6.34
CA GLY A 96 -11.70 -9.93 6.14
C GLY A 96 -12.60 -9.18 7.12
N TYR A 97 -13.39 -9.88 7.95
CA TYR A 97 -14.33 -9.29 8.92
C TYR A 97 -14.27 -10.00 10.26
N VAL A 98 -14.47 -9.24 11.35
CA VAL A 98 -14.60 -9.73 12.73
C VAL A 98 -15.85 -9.10 13.34
N ASN A 99 -16.81 -9.90 13.77
CA ASN A 99 -18.08 -9.43 14.35
C ASN A 99 -18.83 -8.40 13.50
N GLY A 100 -18.81 -8.58 12.18
CA GLY A 100 -19.46 -7.68 11.22
C GLY A 100 -18.68 -6.39 10.91
N LEU A 101 -17.54 -6.16 11.56
CA LEU A 101 -16.64 -5.04 11.28
C LEU A 101 -15.50 -5.49 10.38
N MET A 102 -15.09 -4.61 9.47
CA MET A 102 -13.97 -4.85 8.56
C MET A 102 -12.65 -4.99 9.34
N CYS A 103 -11.92 -6.08 9.11
CA CYS A 103 -10.62 -6.33 9.73
C CYS A 103 -9.55 -5.41 9.14
N ASP A 104 -8.55 -5.06 9.96
CA ASP A 104 -7.45 -4.18 9.52
C ASP A 104 -6.69 -4.76 8.32
N CYS A 105 -6.45 -6.07 8.28
CA CYS A 105 -5.80 -6.74 7.14
C CYS A 105 -6.57 -6.57 5.82
N PHE A 106 -7.91 -6.54 5.87
CA PHE A 106 -8.73 -6.32 4.68
C PHE A 106 -8.75 -4.86 4.27
N LYS A 107 -8.74 -3.93 5.23
CA LYS A 107 -8.57 -2.49 4.95
C LYS A 107 -7.22 -2.24 4.27
N GLU A 108 -6.13 -2.81 4.80
CA GLU A 108 -4.79 -2.72 4.22
C GLU A 108 -4.74 -3.26 2.80
N LEU A 109 -5.38 -4.42 2.53
CA LEU A 109 -5.46 -4.99 1.19
C LEU A 109 -6.24 -4.09 0.22
N LEU A 110 -7.39 -3.56 0.63
CA LEU A 110 -8.16 -2.61 -0.20
C LEU A 110 -7.34 -1.34 -0.48
N THR A 111 -6.66 -0.83 0.53
CA THR A 111 -5.78 0.32 0.41
C THR A 111 -4.64 0.05 -0.59
N SER A 112 -4.00 -1.12 -0.52
CA SER A 112 -2.93 -1.50 -1.47
C SER A 112 -3.43 -1.59 -2.91
N ILE A 113 -4.62 -2.14 -3.14
CA ILE A 113 -5.24 -2.21 -4.47
C ILE A 113 -5.55 -0.81 -5.03
N GLU A 114 -6.02 0.11 -4.18
CA GLU A 114 -6.25 1.49 -4.60
C GLU A 114 -4.94 2.24 -4.85
N TYR A 115 -3.88 1.97 -4.08
CA TYR A 115 -2.54 2.46 -4.33
C TYR A 115 -1.99 1.98 -5.67
N GLU A 116 -2.14 0.69 -5.99
CA GLU A 116 -1.75 0.16 -7.29
C GLU A 116 -2.49 0.85 -8.44
N LYS A 117 -3.78 1.12 -8.31
CA LYS A 117 -4.55 1.85 -9.32
C LYS A 117 -4.08 3.29 -9.50
N LEU A 118 -3.65 3.96 -8.43
CA LEU A 118 -3.10 5.32 -8.49
C LEU A 118 -1.68 5.35 -9.05
N CYS A 119 -0.90 4.30 -8.79
CA CYS A 119 0.51 4.17 -9.20
C CYS A 119 0.70 3.43 -10.53
N SER A 120 -0.30 2.70 -11.05
CA SER A 120 -0.17 1.70 -12.14
C SER A 120 0.22 2.24 -13.53
N LYS A 121 0.45 3.54 -13.68
CA LYS A 121 0.87 4.16 -14.95
C LYS A 121 2.28 4.75 -14.93
N LEU A 122 3.06 4.49 -13.87
CA LEU A 122 4.33 5.18 -13.67
C LEU A 122 5.52 4.25 -13.89
N PRO A 123 6.60 4.72 -14.52
CA PRO A 123 7.83 3.95 -14.72
C PRO A 123 8.64 3.88 -13.41
N VAL A 124 8.06 3.36 -12.34
CA VAL A 124 8.73 3.24 -11.02
C VAL A 124 9.98 2.37 -11.14
N ASN A 125 9.95 1.36 -12.02
CA ASN A 125 11.09 0.47 -12.25
C ASN A 125 12.30 1.17 -12.91
N ASP A 126 12.08 2.25 -13.66
CA ASP A 126 13.14 3.00 -14.33
C ASP A 126 13.68 4.15 -13.46
N CYS A 127 12.92 4.56 -12.43
CA CYS A 127 13.25 5.66 -11.55
C CYS A 127 13.83 5.14 -10.22
N ARG A 128 15.03 4.57 -10.25
CA ARG A 128 15.79 4.15 -9.07
C ARG A 128 16.91 5.15 -8.77
N PHE A 129 17.37 5.20 -7.49
CA PHE A 129 18.50 6.04 -7.10
C PHE A 129 19.78 5.71 -7.87
N GLU A 130 19.97 4.44 -8.25
CA GLU A 130 21.11 3.93 -9.01
C GLU A 130 21.12 4.46 -10.45
N ASN A 131 19.94 4.78 -10.98
CA ASN A 131 19.77 5.31 -12.33
C ASN A 131 19.89 6.83 -12.41
N PHE A 132 20.04 7.52 -11.27
CA PHE A 132 20.21 8.96 -11.20
C PHE A 132 21.67 9.32 -11.45
N LYS A 133 21.97 9.84 -12.65
CA LYS A 133 23.34 10.14 -13.09
C LYS A 133 23.73 11.59 -12.80
N LEU A 134 24.71 11.79 -11.94
CA LEU A 134 25.26 13.11 -11.62
C LEU A 134 26.05 13.75 -12.76
N ASP A 135 26.50 12.95 -13.73
CA ASP A 135 27.27 13.43 -14.88
C ASP A 135 26.48 14.40 -15.79
N TYR A 136 25.17 14.37 -15.72
CA TYR A 136 24.33 15.32 -16.45
C TYR A 136 24.34 16.75 -15.89
N TYR A 137 24.88 16.93 -14.68
CA TYR A 137 24.94 18.24 -14.05
C TYR A 137 26.30 18.85 -14.20
N PRO A 138 26.40 20.15 -14.67
CA PRO A 138 27.66 20.81 -14.90
C PRO A 138 28.53 20.85 -13.65
N ASP A 139 29.81 20.55 -13.79
CA ASP A 139 30.82 20.71 -12.77
C ASP A 139 31.66 21.97 -13.07
N GLY A 140 31.78 22.85 -12.11
CA GLY A 140 32.54 24.07 -12.32
C GLY A 140 32.51 24.99 -11.10
N GLY A 141 33.65 25.19 -10.45
CA GLY A 141 33.99 26.15 -9.41
C GLY A 141 32.97 26.42 -8.27
N GLY A 142 33.42 26.40 -7.04
CA GLY A 142 32.55 26.73 -5.89
C GLY A 142 31.44 25.71 -5.59
N THR A 143 30.22 26.17 -5.38
CA THR A 143 28.99 25.36 -5.23
C THR A 143 28.45 25.01 -6.62
N SER A 144 29.09 24.03 -7.31
CA SER A 144 28.62 23.60 -8.63
C SER A 144 27.24 22.94 -8.57
N PRO A 145 26.41 23.01 -9.65
CA PRO A 145 25.16 22.27 -9.77
C PRO A 145 25.31 20.78 -9.44
N ARG A 146 26.41 20.14 -9.89
CA ARG A 146 26.69 18.73 -9.57
C ARG A 146 26.82 18.47 -8.08
N LYS A 147 27.60 19.24 -7.33
CA LYS A 147 27.76 19.10 -5.88
C LYS A 147 26.45 19.30 -5.14
N ARG A 148 25.63 20.27 -5.59
CA ARG A 148 24.32 20.51 -5.00
C ARG A 148 23.38 19.33 -5.25
N MET A 149 23.35 18.81 -6.46
CA MET A 149 22.53 17.66 -6.81
C MET A 149 23.01 16.36 -6.14
N GLU A 150 24.31 16.22 -5.89
CA GLU A 150 24.86 15.13 -5.08
C GLU A 150 24.34 15.20 -3.63
N SER A 151 24.32 16.39 -3.04
CA SER A 151 23.75 16.59 -1.69
C SER A 151 22.26 16.28 -1.66
N VAL A 152 21.49 16.71 -2.68
CA VAL A 152 20.06 16.41 -2.82
C VAL A 152 19.83 14.89 -2.98
N LEU A 153 20.62 14.22 -3.83
CA LEU A 153 20.54 12.77 -4.02
C LEU A 153 20.80 12.00 -2.71
N ASN A 154 21.86 12.38 -2.00
CA ASN A 154 22.23 11.74 -0.73
C ASN A 154 21.14 11.98 0.33
N TYR A 155 20.59 13.19 0.41
CA TYR A 155 19.46 13.48 1.29
C TYR A 155 18.25 12.60 0.95
N CYS A 156 17.86 12.48 -0.33
CA CYS A 156 16.74 11.65 -0.77
C CYS A 156 16.95 10.16 -0.45
N LYS A 157 18.20 9.65 -0.61
CA LYS A 157 18.56 8.27 -0.23
C LYS A 157 18.39 8.03 1.26
N THR A 158 18.96 8.91 2.10
CA THR A 158 18.85 8.82 3.56
C THR A 158 17.39 8.92 3.99
N TYR A 159 16.64 9.89 3.46
CA TYR A 159 15.22 10.06 3.71
C TYR A 159 14.41 8.78 3.42
N ALA A 160 14.68 8.13 2.29
CA ALA A 160 13.96 6.93 1.89
C ALA A 160 14.31 5.70 2.76
N VAL A 161 15.56 5.60 3.26
CA VAL A 161 16.02 4.52 4.15
C VAL A 161 15.46 4.70 5.56
N ASP A 162 15.48 5.95 6.06
CA ASP A 162 15.06 6.29 7.42
C ASP A 162 13.56 6.63 7.51
N PHE A 163 12.82 6.42 6.42
CA PHE A 163 11.41 6.78 6.34
C PHE A 163 10.59 6.12 7.44
N ASN A 164 9.80 6.91 8.10
CA ASN A 164 8.80 6.48 9.07
C ASN A 164 7.56 7.40 8.99
N ARG A 165 6.47 7.04 9.68
CA ARG A 165 5.20 7.78 9.62
C ARG A 165 5.27 9.24 10.08
N LYS A 166 6.36 9.65 10.73
CA LYS A 166 6.63 11.03 11.18
C LYS A 166 7.77 11.69 10.42
N SER A 167 8.17 11.14 9.29
CA SER A 167 9.19 11.76 8.45
C SER A 167 8.73 13.12 7.94
N SER A 168 9.66 14.08 7.80
CA SER A 168 9.35 15.43 7.34
C SER A 168 8.78 15.44 5.92
N SER A 169 7.94 16.42 5.63
CA SER A 169 7.48 16.69 4.26
C SER A 169 8.59 17.37 3.44
N LEU A 170 8.60 17.13 2.12
CA LEU A 170 9.65 17.65 1.22
C LEU A 170 9.03 18.50 0.10
N LEU A 171 9.68 19.62 -0.22
CA LEU A 171 9.43 20.39 -1.43
C LEU A 171 10.64 20.30 -2.38
N LEU A 172 10.44 19.63 -3.51
CA LEU A 172 11.42 19.51 -4.58
C LEU A 172 11.12 20.60 -5.62
N TYR A 173 11.93 21.64 -5.70
CA TYR A 173 11.66 22.77 -6.60
C TYR A 173 12.84 23.09 -7.52
N GLY A 174 12.56 23.65 -8.69
CA GLY A 174 13.54 24.00 -9.70
C GLY A 174 13.03 23.79 -11.11
N HIS A 175 13.78 24.18 -12.13
CA HIS A 175 13.35 24.10 -13.54
C HIS A 175 12.95 22.69 -13.98
N THR A 176 12.25 22.60 -15.12
CA THR A 176 11.87 21.31 -15.71
C THR A 176 13.12 20.49 -16.10
N GLY A 177 12.98 19.16 -16.18
CA GLY A 177 14.03 18.26 -16.64
C GLY A 177 15.20 18.05 -15.68
N LEU A 178 15.13 18.50 -14.43
CA LEU A 178 16.19 18.36 -13.43
C LEU A 178 16.09 17.11 -12.55
N GLY A 179 15.20 16.17 -12.87
CA GLY A 179 15.11 14.89 -12.14
C GLY A 179 14.26 14.91 -10.87
N LYS A 180 13.41 15.93 -10.62
CA LYS A 180 12.49 15.97 -9.47
C LYS A 180 11.58 14.75 -9.42
N THR A 181 10.86 14.48 -10.51
CA THR A 181 10.00 13.29 -10.66
C THR A 181 10.79 11.99 -10.48
N HIS A 182 12.03 11.91 -11.00
CA HIS A 182 12.87 10.73 -10.82
C HIS A 182 13.16 10.46 -9.35
N LEU A 183 13.59 11.47 -8.58
CA LEU A 183 13.90 11.27 -7.16
C LEU A 183 12.65 11.04 -6.31
N SER A 184 11.52 11.68 -6.62
CA SER A 184 10.26 11.42 -5.91
C SER A 184 9.78 9.98 -6.12
N LEU A 185 9.90 9.44 -7.34
CA LEU A 185 9.59 8.04 -7.64
C LEU A 185 10.60 7.06 -7.02
N ALA A 186 11.89 7.41 -6.99
CA ALA A 186 12.90 6.59 -6.31
C ALA A 186 12.63 6.48 -4.81
N ILE A 187 12.22 7.57 -4.17
CA ILE A 187 11.77 7.55 -2.76
C ILE A 187 10.52 6.67 -2.62
N ALA A 188 9.51 6.87 -3.49
CA ALA A 188 8.27 6.08 -3.47
C ALA A 188 8.55 4.58 -3.51
N GLY A 189 9.41 4.13 -4.43
CA GLY A 189 9.78 2.72 -4.57
C GLY A 189 10.38 2.13 -3.29
N ARG A 190 11.33 2.84 -2.67
CA ARG A 190 11.97 2.38 -1.43
C ARG A 190 11.02 2.37 -0.23
N VAL A 191 10.14 3.36 -0.13
CA VAL A 191 9.15 3.47 0.94
C VAL A 191 8.09 2.36 0.82
N VAL A 192 7.67 2.02 -0.41
CA VAL A 192 6.78 0.87 -0.67
C VAL A 192 7.49 -0.45 -0.33
N GLU A 193 8.75 -0.63 -0.73
CA GLU A 193 9.55 -1.82 -0.38
C GLU A 193 9.68 -2.00 1.15
N ALA A 194 9.68 -0.90 1.91
CA ALA A 194 9.67 -0.91 3.37
C ALA A 194 8.28 -1.19 3.99
N GLY A 195 7.23 -1.38 3.18
CA GLY A 195 5.87 -1.75 3.63
C GLY A 195 4.97 -0.58 3.99
N TYR A 196 5.30 0.65 3.59
CA TYR A 196 4.45 1.82 3.81
C TYR A 196 3.52 2.09 2.63
N GLY A 197 2.33 2.62 2.94
CA GLY A 197 1.34 3.03 1.95
C GLY A 197 1.73 4.34 1.26
N VAL A 198 1.99 4.30 -0.05
CA VAL A 198 2.38 5.46 -0.85
C VAL A 198 1.35 5.76 -1.92
N ILE A 199 0.92 7.03 -2.00
CA ILE A 199 0.15 7.53 -3.13
C ILE A 199 1.01 8.51 -3.92
N TYR A 200 1.16 8.24 -5.22
CA TYR A 200 1.78 9.15 -6.17
C TYR A 200 0.76 9.59 -7.21
N SER A 201 0.68 10.89 -7.45
CA SER A 201 -0.13 11.46 -8.53
C SER A 201 0.47 12.76 -9.03
N SER A 202 0.33 13.05 -10.32
CA SER A 202 0.52 14.44 -10.78
C SER A 202 -0.58 15.33 -10.21
N ALA A 203 -0.27 16.60 -9.94
CA ALA A 203 -1.24 17.58 -9.44
C ALA A 203 -2.49 17.64 -10.30
N GLN A 204 -2.32 17.70 -11.63
CA GLN A 204 -3.42 17.71 -12.60
C GLN A 204 -4.36 16.50 -12.44
N ASN A 205 -3.80 15.29 -12.36
CA ASN A 205 -4.61 14.07 -12.25
C ASN A 205 -5.31 13.97 -10.88
N LEU A 206 -4.63 14.36 -9.82
CA LEU A 206 -5.14 14.36 -8.47
C LEU A 206 -6.38 15.26 -8.35
N PHE A 207 -6.23 16.52 -8.76
CA PHE A 207 -7.34 17.49 -8.67
C PHE A 207 -8.50 17.17 -9.60
N ASN A 208 -8.22 16.69 -10.82
CA ASN A 208 -9.27 16.21 -11.73
C ASN A 208 -10.07 15.05 -11.14
N LYS A 209 -9.41 14.14 -10.40
CA LYS A 209 -10.08 13.01 -9.77
C LYS A 209 -10.93 13.46 -8.60
N LEU A 210 -10.39 14.31 -7.72
CA LEU A 210 -11.11 14.90 -6.59
C LEU A 210 -12.33 15.72 -7.06
N GLU A 211 -12.19 16.46 -8.14
CA GLU A 211 -13.29 17.24 -8.72
C GLU A 211 -14.41 16.34 -9.23
N LYS A 212 -14.07 15.27 -9.98
CA LYS A 212 -15.06 14.31 -10.47
C LYS A 212 -15.83 13.62 -9.34
N GLU A 213 -15.13 13.20 -8.29
CA GLU A 213 -15.73 12.57 -7.12
C GLU A 213 -16.65 13.55 -6.37
N LYS A 214 -16.20 14.79 -6.14
CA LYS A 214 -16.99 15.81 -5.44
C LYS A 214 -18.29 16.17 -6.18
N PHE A 215 -18.28 16.18 -7.50
CA PHE A 215 -19.46 16.50 -8.31
C PHE A 215 -20.27 15.25 -8.74
N GLY A 216 -20.04 14.08 -8.10
CA GLY A 216 -20.78 12.84 -8.34
C GLY A 216 -20.60 12.26 -9.75
N ARG A 217 -19.49 12.60 -10.43
CA ARG A 217 -19.15 12.08 -11.77
C ARG A 217 -18.32 10.79 -11.73
N SER A 218 -17.89 10.38 -10.58
CA SER A 218 -17.22 9.09 -10.32
C SER A 218 -17.42 8.69 -8.86
N ASP A 219 -17.53 7.38 -8.61
CA ASP A 219 -17.49 6.83 -7.27
C ASP A 219 -16.01 6.63 -6.87
N GLY A 220 -15.66 7.07 -5.67
CA GLY A 220 -14.30 6.88 -5.14
C GLY A 220 -14.11 7.59 -3.80
N ASN A 221 -13.06 7.21 -3.11
CA ASN A 221 -12.66 7.75 -1.81
C ASN A 221 -11.25 8.36 -1.91
N THR A 222 -10.98 9.09 -3.01
CA THR A 222 -9.62 9.63 -3.25
C THR A 222 -9.19 10.57 -2.14
N GLU A 223 -10.08 11.46 -1.65
CA GLU A 223 -9.76 12.40 -0.57
C GLU A 223 -9.39 11.63 0.71
N GLU A 224 -10.18 10.64 1.11
CA GLU A 224 -9.90 9.83 2.29
C GLU A 224 -8.56 9.08 2.15
N ASN A 225 -8.30 8.50 0.97
CA ASN A 225 -7.09 7.74 0.72
C ASN A 225 -5.83 8.63 0.78
N ILE A 226 -5.84 9.80 0.15
CA ILE A 226 -4.69 10.71 0.19
C ILE A 226 -4.45 11.31 1.57
N LEU A 227 -5.50 11.48 2.39
CA LEU A 227 -5.36 11.91 3.77
C LEU A 227 -4.83 10.79 4.67
N ASN A 228 -5.11 9.52 4.36
CA ASN A 228 -4.75 8.38 5.21
C ASN A 228 -3.45 7.67 4.83
N CYS A 229 -2.91 7.84 3.62
CA CYS A 229 -1.65 7.21 3.23
C CYS A 229 -0.46 7.67 4.09
N ASP A 230 0.56 6.81 4.23
CA ASP A 230 1.77 7.12 4.98
C ASP A 230 2.59 8.21 4.25
N LEU A 231 2.74 8.09 2.92
CA LEU A 231 3.42 9.08 2.09
C LEU A 231 2.54 9.49 0.90
N LEU A 232 2.29 10.78 0.76
CA LEU A 232 1.66 11.37 -0.42
C LEU A 232 2.71 12.06 -1.27
N ILE A 233 2.71 11.81 -2.59
CA ILE A 233 3.57 12.50 -3.55
C ILE A 233 2.68 13.21 -4.57
N ILE A 234 2.76 14.55 -4.58
CA ILE A 234 2.10 15.41 -5.56
C ILE A 234 3.17 15.90 -6.52
N ASP A 235 3.18 15.35 -7.74
CA ASP A 235 4.18 15.69 -8.74
C ASP A 235 3.71 16.81 -9.67
N ASP A 236 4.63 17.68 -10.04
CA ASP A 236 4.46 18.79 -10.99
C ASP A 236 3.35 19.78 -10.58
N LEU A 237 3.35 20.18 -9.29
CA LEU A 237 2.44 21.21 -8.77
C LEU A 237 2.69 22.53 -9.50
N GLY A 238 1.63 23.17 -9.99
CA GLY A 238 1.67 24.38 -10.81
C GLY A 238 1.50 24.11 -12.31
N ALA A 239 1.40 22.84 -12.73
CA ALA A 239 1.04 22.47 -14.10
C ALA A 239 -0.46 22.32 -14.31
N GLU A 240 -1.23 22.24 -13.23
CA GLU A 240 -2.69 22.16 -13.28
C GLU A 240 -3.37 23.51 -13.52
N PHE A 241 -4.64 23.48 -13.94
CA PHE A 241 -5.47 24.68 -13.96
C PHE A 241 -5.79 25.13 -12.54
N THR A 242 -5.32 26.30 -12.17
CA THR A 242 -5.56 26.89 -10.84
C THR A 242 -6.99 27.44 -10.75
N THR A 243 -7.88 26.72 -10.09
CA THR A 243 -9.26 27.09 -9.82
C THR A 243 -9.47 27.26 -8.30
N GLN A 244 -10.59 27.86 -7.88
CA GLN A 244 -10.95 27.92 -6.47
C GLN A 244 -11.04 26.53 -5.82
N PHE A 245 -11.47 25.52 -6.62
CA PHE A 245 -11.53 24.14 -6.16
C PHE A 245 -10.14 23.56 -5.92
N THR A 246 -9.19 23.72 -6.88
CA THR A 246 -7.82 23.21 -6.73
C THR A 246 -7.09 23.88 -5.57
N ILE A 247 -7.25 25.18 -5.38
CA ILE A 247 -6.68 25.93 -4.25
C ILE A 247 -7.24 25.40 -2.92
N SER A 248 -8.57 25.26 -2.79
CA SER A 248 -9.17 24.77 -1.55
C SER A 248 -8.83 23.31 -1.25
N SER A 249 -8.75 22.46 -2.28
CA SER A 249 -8.35 21.07 -2.13
C SER A 249 -6.88 20.93 -1.72
N LEU A 250 -5.98 21.69 -2.34
CA LEU A 250 -4.56 21.71 -1.94
C LEU A 250 -4.39 22.20 -0.50
N TYR A 251 -5.12 23.26 -0.13
CA TYR A 251 -5.11 23.74 1.26
C TYR A 251 -5.54 22.66 2.25
N ASN A 252 -6.66 21.98 1.95
CA ASN A 252 -7.17 20.91 2.80
C ASN A 252 -6.15 19.77 2.96
N ILE A 253 -5.55 19.32 1.85
CA ILE A 253 -4.52 18.25 1.87
C ILE A 253 -3.31 18.65 2.71
N VAL A 254 -2.70 19.81 2.41
CA VAL A 254 -1.49 20.28 3.09
C VAL A 254 -1.75 20.51 4.59
N ASN A 255 -2.91 21.11 4.92
CA ASN A 255 -3.28 21.40 6.29
C ASN A 255 -3.60 20.15 7.10
N SER A 256 -4.46 19.27 6.58
CA SER A 256 -4.91 18.07 7.31
C SER A 256 -3.75 17.10 7.52
N ARG A 257 -2.94 16.83 6.48
CA ARG A 257 -1.77 15.97 6.62
C ARG A 257 -0.70 16.56 7.53
N GLY A 258 -0.51 17.89 7.47
CA GLY A 258 0.42 18.58 8.37
C GLY A 258 0.01 18.54 9.85
N LEU A 259 -1.30 18.59 10.15
CA LEU A 259 -1.83 18.47 11.52
C LEU A 259 -1.68 17.05 12.09
N GLU A 260 -1.62 16.04 11.22
CA GLU A 260 -1.46 14.63 11.60
C GLU A 260 -0.01 14.14 11.47
N ASP A 261 0.96 15.04 11.26
CA ASP A 261 2.38 14.74 11.04
C ASP A 261 2.62 13.72 9.91
N LYS A 262 1.73 13.68 8.89
CA LYS A 262 1.85 12.78 7.73
C LYS A 262 2.72 13.37 6.64
N SER A 263 3.68 12.58 6.17
CA SER A 263 4.66 13.00 5.17
C SER A 263 4.05 13.28 3.80
N THR A 264 4.38 14.43 3.23
CA THR A 264 3.98 14.81 1.87
C THR A 264 5.20 15.30 1.08
N ILE A 265 5.41 14.76 -0.11
CA ILE A 265 6.41 15.24 -1.06
C ILE A 265 5.69 16.01 -2.17
N ILE A 266 6.12 17.23 -2.40
CA ILE A 266 5.62 18.05 -3.51
C ILE A 266 6.77 18.33 -4.45
N SER A 267 6.63 18.06 -5.75
CA SER A 267 7.54 18.56 -6.77
C SER A 267 6.88 19.72 -7.52
N THR A 268 7.69 20.74 -7.87
CA THR A 268 7.19 21.90 -8.60
C THR A 268 8.29 22.56 -9.45
N ASN A 269 7.87 23.20 -10.53
CA ASN A 269 8.74 24.07 -11.33
C ASN A 269 8.69 25.52 -10.85
N LEU A 270 7.79 25.86 -9.94
CA LEU A 270 7.62 27.20 -9.39
C LEU A 270 8.71 27.50 -8.37
N SER A 271 9.20 28.74 -8.38
CA SER A 271 10.02 29.24 -7.28
C SER A 271 9.16 29.50 -6.02
N PRO A 272 9.76 29.64 -4.83
CA PRO A 272 9.03 30.04 -3.62
C PRO A 272 8.16 31.30 -3.81
N GLU A 273 8.65 32.29 -4.56
CA GLU A 273 7.93 33.54 -4.86
C GLU A 273 6.73 33.27 -5.80
N GLN A 274 6.94 32.39 -6.78
CA GLN A 274 5.86 31.98 -7.70
C GLN A 274 4.80 31.17 -7.00
N LEU A 275 5.17 30.30 -6.03
CA LEU A 275 4.19 29.60 -5.19
C LEU A 275 3.29 30.56 -4.43
N LEU A 276 3.86 31.64 -3.87
CA LEU A 276 3.09 32.68 -3.18
C LEU A 276 2.12 33.40 -4.12
N SER A 277 2.51 33.67 -5.36
CA SER A 277 1.66 34.37 -6.34
C SER A 277 0.60 33.47 -6.99
N THR A 278 0.89 32.16 -7.13
CA THR A 278 -0.02 31.20 -7.77
C THR A 278 -1.07 30.65 -6.80
N TYR A 279 -0.65 30.34 -5.58
CA TYR A 279 -1.51 29.84 -4.52
C TYR A 279 -1.71 30.91 -3.44
N SER A 280 -2.63 30.67 -2.51
CA SER A 280 -2.84 31.63 -1.42
C SER A 280 -1.60 31.66 -0.51
N GLU A 281 -1.36 32.84 0.12
CA GLU A 281 -0.30 33.01 1.13
C GLU A 281 -0.38 31.94 2.23
N ARG A 282 -1.60 31.51 2.61
CA ARG A 282 -1.81 30.46 3.61
C ARG A 282 -1.25 29.11 3.19
N ILE A 283 -1.35 28.73 1.92
CA ILE A 283 -0.81 27.48 1.38
C ILE A 283 0.70 27.58 1.28
N ALA A 284 1.18 28.63 0.61
CA ALA A 284 2.61 28.83 0.40
C ALA A 284 3.38 28.92 1.74
N SER A 285 2.86 29.66 2.72
CA SER A 285 3.46 29.73 4.05
C SER A 285 3.56 28.37 4.73
N ARG A 286 2.53 27.51 4.65
CA ARG A 286 2.59 26.15 5.20
C ARG A 286 3.63 25.28 4.51
N ILE A 287 3.70 25.34 3.19
CA ILE A 287 4.68 24.57 2.42
C ILE A 287 6.09 25.06 2.72
N LEU A 288 6.34 26.36 2.65
CA LEU A 288 7.67 26.92 2.81
C LEU A 288 8.23 26.82 4.25
N ASN A 289 7.35 26.82 5.27
CA ASN A 289 7.78 26.77 6.67
C ASN A 289 7.83 25.32 7.22
N ASN A 290 6.99 24.41 6.72
CA ASN A 290 6.87 23.08 7.30
C ASN A 290 7.53 21.97 6.46
N TYR A 291 7.99 22.29 5.23
CA TYR A 291 8.61 21.31 4.34
C TYR A 291 10.12 21.54 4.25
N THR A 292 10.89 20.48 4.17
CA THR A 292 12.30 20.56 3.82
C THR A 292 12.44 20.92 2.34
N LEU A 293 13.11 22.04 2.07
CA LEU A 293 13.24 22.61 0.71
C LEU A 293 14.45 22.00 0.02
N LEU A 294 14.24 21.26 -1.07
CA LEU A 294 15.29 20.68 -1.89
C LEU A 294 15.32 21.39 -3.25
N ARG A 295 16.33 22.24 -3.43
CA ARG A 295 16.52 22.97 -4.68
C ARG A 295 17.25 22.14 -5.71
N PHE A 296 16.67 22.02 -6.89
CA PHE A 296 17.25 21.36 -8.05
C PHE A 296 17.86 22.42 -8.97
N ASP A 297 19.14 22.27 -9.30
CA ASP A 297 19.88 23.17 -10.17
C ASP A 297 20.53 22.41 -11.32
N GLY A 298 20.64 23.07 -12.46
CA GLY A 298 21.29 22.50 -13.65
C GLY A 298 20.60 22.92 -14.93
N THR A 299 20.94 22.22 -16.02
CA THR A 299 20.30 22.32 -17.34
C THR A 299 19.36 21.16 -17.58
N ASP A 300 18.36 21.31 -18.43
CA ASP A 300 17.39 20.25 -18.73
C ASP A 300 18.09 18.99 -19.27
N ILE A 301 18.06 17.92 -18.48
CA ILE A 301 18.72 16.64 -18.79
C ILE A 301 18.13 15.98 -20.05
N ARG A 302 16.85 16.25 -20.39
CA ARG A 302 16.20 15.69 -21.57
C ARG A 302 16.90 16.16 -22.85
N GLN A 303 17.39 17.40 -22.87
CA GLN A 303 18.13 17.96 -24.00
C GLN A 303 19.54 17.36 -24.13
N ILE A 304 20.11 16.83 -23.02
CA ILE A 304 21.45 16.21 -23.04
C ILE A 304 21.38 14.78 -23.56
N LYS A 305 20.27 14.04 -23.24
CA LYS A 305 20.09 12.65 -23.69
C LYS A 305 19.76 12.50 -25.18
N THR A 306 19.35 13.58 -25.85
CA THR A 306 19.00 13.59 -27.28
C THR A 306 20.18 13.95 -28.18
N ARG A 307 21.32 14.24 -27.60
CA ARG A 307 22.59 14.47 -28.31
C ARG A 307 23.53 13.26 -28.15
#